data_bc7c24e69ef73518923841672836ce56
#
_entry.id   bc7c24e69ef73518923841672836ce56
#
_cell.length_a   1.000
_cell.length_b   1.000
_cell.length_c   1.000
_cell.angle_alpha   90.00
_cell.angle_beta   90.00
_cell.angle_gamma   90.00
#
_symmetry.space_group_name_H-M   'P 1'
#
loop_
_entity.id
_entity.type
_entity.pdbx_description
1 polymer ?
#
loop_
_entity_poly.entity_id
_entity_poly.type
_entity_poly.pdbx_seq_one_letter_code
_entity_poly.pdbx_strand_id
1 'polypeptide(L)'
;MSNSSNINYNYDWHTYNKDLMKEFNWFLLKVNQRACIHQGYIDEKYEGVNRHGDIDYGLGENVEYFHPTITLDDRMRFIGTQIASAPMSMMNVVGNTFISHFYGGRGIHFLASGKDGEFVDFDRFADDDQEYIRFVRNNLDKAIKNRQPIWGTTELHTSIQTAGRNFCRQKYNDADRSFHPVDVCEWVASFRDNGFLDRMLACNHMSDIYKLLREQRGIGEYYGFHGAASSSVLPQVKYHHDQRFVAPGPGAVYTISLLWPDAPKKLYDEAIYFMRENAEEIGLTKGVEFHPSAYNIKLRDGSNLFERSQDSLKYYGTEVLSCQFGVYLQIREDAKACARRQVARVQQTNTLTNFLT
;
A
#
# COMPACT_ATOMS: atom_id res chain seq x y z
N MET A 1 4.36 32.90 4.03
CA MET A 1 4.10 33.35 2.64
C MET A 1 4.60 32.25 1.74
N SER A 2 3.69 31.39 1.28
CA SER A 2 4.03 30.27 0.41
C SER A 2 4.30 30.83 -1.00
N ASN A 3 5.53 30.69 -1.48
CA ASN A 3 5.82 30.82 -2.88
C ASN A 3 5.00 29.76 -3.63
N SER A 4 3.82 30.12 -4.12
CA SER A 4 3.15 29.36 -5.15
C SER A 4 4.04 29.43 -6.38
N SER A 5 4.91 28.46 -6.56
CA SER A 5 5.60 28.25 -7.82
C SER A 5 4.50 28.13 -8.88
N ASN A 6 4.53 29.00 -9.89
CA ASN A 6 3.65 28.91 -11.06
C ASN A 6 3.95 27.60 -11.79
N ILE A 7 3.27 26.55 -11.36
CA ILE A 7 3.36 25.25 -11.99
C ILE A 7 2.40 25.26 -13.15
N ASN A 8 2.94 25.19 -14.37
CA ASN A 8 2.12 25.03 -15.56
C ASN A 8 1.57 23.62 -15.61
N TYR A 9 0.28 23.48 -15.40
CA TYR A 9 -0.48 22.26 -15.66
C TYR A 9 -0.97 22.24 -17.10
N ASN A 10 -1.11 21.04 -17.68
CA ASN A 10 -1.62 20.85 -19.03
C ASN A 10 -3.15 20.88 -19.13
N TYR A 11 -3.83 21.00 -18.00
CA TYR A 11 -5.29 21.06 -17.88
C TYR A 11 -5.69 22.09 -16.82
N ASP A 12 -6.87 22.70 -16.96
CA ASP A 12 -7.44 23.60 -15.94
C ASP A 12 -8.08 22.80 -14.79
N TRP A 13 -7.25 22.44 -13.81
CA TRP A 13 -7.68 21.68 -12.64
C TRP A 13 -8.55 22.47 -11.66
N HIS A 14 -8.73 23.79 -11.84
CA HIS A 14 -9.65 24.60 -11.03
C HIS A 14 -11.13 24.38 -11.39
N THR A 15 -11.41 23.77 -12.56
CA THR A 15 -12.77 23.41 -13.00
C THR A 15 -13.16 22.01 -12.52
N TYR A 16 -13.39 21.84 -11.24
CA TYR A 16 -13.74 20.55 -10.63
C TYR A 16 -15.18 20.52 -10.11
N ASN A 17 -15.72 19.32 -9.88
CA ASN A 17 -17.00 19.10 -9.20
C ASN A 17 -16.88 19.53 -7.73
N LYS A 18 -17.37 20.75 -7.44
CA LYS A 18 -17.27 21.39 -6.11
C LYS A 18 -18.03 20.63 -5.02
N ASP A 19 -19.15 19.99 -5.34
CA ASP A 19 -19.92 19.25 -4.33
C ASP A 19 -19.26 17.94 -3.99
N LEU A 20 -18.70 17.25 -4.96
CA LEU A 20 -17.92 16.04 -4.72
C LEU A 20 -16.61 16.37 -3.97
N MET A 21 -15.97 17.51 -4.24
CA MET A 21 -14.79 17.95 -3.48
C MET A 21 -15.13 18.24 -2.01
N LYS A 22 -16.31 18.83 -1.72
CA LYS A 22 -16.79 19.00 -0.35
C LYS A 22 -17.04 17.66 0.34
N GLU A 23 -17.52 16.67 -0.39
CA GLU A 23 -17.72 15.31 0.13
C GLU A 23 -16.37 14.63 0.38
N PHE A 24 -15.39 14.83 -0.48
CA PHE A 24 -14.03 14.34 -0.27
C PHE A 24 -13.39 14.98 0.97
N ASN A 25 -13.53 16.30 1.16
CA ASN A 25 -13.09 16.96 2.40
C ASN A 25 -13.80 16.37 3.63
N TRP A 26 -15.11 16.17 3.57
CA TRP A 26 -15.85 15.54 4.67
C TRP A 26 -15.31 14.12 4.97
N PHE A 27 -15.06 13.32 3.93
CA PHE A 27 -14.46 11.99 4.08
C PHE A 27 -13.10 12.09 4.80
N LEU A 28 -12.22 12.99 4.38
CA LEU A 28 -10.92 13.20 5.00
C LEU A 28 -11.05 13.63 6.47
N LEU A 29 -11.97 14.56 6.78
CA LEU A 29 -12.27 14.98 8.15
C LEU A 29 -12.65 13.79 9.03
N LYS A 30 -13.57 12.95 8.57
CA LYS A 30 -14.05 11.78 9.34
C LYS A 30 -12.97 10.72 9.52
N VAL A 31 -12.22 10.42 8.48
CA VAL A 31 -11.10 9.48 8.54
C VAL A 31 -10.02 9.98 9.50
N ASN A 32 -9.71 11.28 9.46
CA ASN A 32 -8.74 11.90 10.36
C ASN A 32 -9.22 11.90 11.82
N GLN A 33 -10.47 12.34 12.08
CA GLN A 33 -11.08 12.33 13.41
C GLN A 33 -11.02 10.93 14.02
N ARG A 34 -11.44 9.92 13.28
CA ARG A 34 -11.40 8.53 13.71
C ARG A 34 -9.98 8.05 14.04
N ALA A 35 -9.00 8.40 13.21
CA ALA A 35 -7.61 8.04 13.45
C ALA A 35 -7.09 8.68 14.76
N CYS A 36 -7.42 9.94 15.00
CA CYS A 36 -7.05 10.65 16.23
C CYS A 36 -7.70 10.04 17.49
N ILE A 37 -8.98 9.67 17.40
CA ILE A 37 -9.70 8.97 18.48
C ILE A 37 -9.05 7.61 18.77
N HIS A 38 -8.80 6.82 17.72
CA HIS A 38 -8.20 5.49 17.85
C HIS A 38 -6.79 5.54 18.46
N GLN A 39 -6.04 6.59 18.19
CA GLN A 39 -4.71 6.82 18.75
C GLN A 39 -4.73 7.54 20.13
N GLY A 40 -5.92 7.83 20.67
CA GLY A 40 -6.10 8.45 21.98
C GLY A 40 -5.74 9.95 22.04
N TYR A 41 -5.75 10.65 20.90
CA TYR A 41 -5.50 12.10 20.85
C TYR A 41 -6.78 12.94 21.03
N ILE A 42 -7.93 12.34 20.77
CA ILE A 42 -9.24 12.98 20.97
C ILE A 42 -10.07 12.03 21.84
N ASP A 43 -10.58 12.53 22.95
CA ASP A 43 -11.46 11.80 23.86
C ASP A 43 -12.94 12.03 23.45
N GLU A 44 -13.27 11.65 22.22
CA GLU A 44 -14.60 11.75 21.67
C GLU A 44 -15.06 10.39 21.15
N LYS A 45 -16.37 10.20 21.10
CA LYS A 45 -16.96 9.05 20.47
C LYS A 45 -17.13 9.36 18.97
N TYR A 46 -16.60 8.48 18.13
CA TYR A 46 -16.79 8.60 16.70
C TYR A 46 -18.29 8.44 16.35
N GLU A 47 -18.85 9.43 15.69
CA GLU A 47 -20.22 9.37 15.14
C GLU A 47 -20.17 8.80 13.73
N GLY A 48 -20.60 7.56 13.57
CA GLY A 48 -20.54 6.82 12.30
C GLY A 48 -21.61 7.24 11.29
N VAL A 49 -21.76 8.55 11.04
CA VAL A 49 -22.72 9.09 10.07
C VAL A 49 -22.02 9.93 9.00
N ASN A 50 -22.52 9.92 7.78
CA ASN A 50 -22.05 10.80 6.74
C ASN A 50 -22.62 12.23 6.90
N ARG A 51 -22.20 13.17 6.03
CA ARG A 51 -22.69 14.57 6.06
C ARG A 51 -24.19 14.74 5.85
N HIS A 52 -24.89 13.70 5.42
CA HIS A 52 -26.34 13.68 5.21
C HIS A 52 -27.10 12.99 6.36
N GLY A 53 -26.39 12.54 7.39
CA GLY A 53 -26.99 11.82 8.52
C GLY A 53 -27.18 10.32 8.31
N ASP A 54 -26.72 9.79 7.17
CA ASP A 54 -26.77 8.35 6.91
C ASP A 54 -25.61 7.59 7.56
N ILE A 55 -25.67 6.26 7.56
CA ILE A 55 -24.59 5.38 8.03
C ILE A 55 -23.31 5.67 7.24
N ASP A 56 -22.18 5.69 7.91
CA ASP A 56 -20.86 6.06 7.35
C ASP A 56 -20.21 4.99 6.45
N TYR A 57 -20.96 3.97 6.08
CA TYR A 57 -20.51 2.87 5.23
C TYR A 57 -19.23 2.17 5.71
N GLY A 58 -19.07 2.05 7.02
CA GLY A 58 -17.97 1.33 7.66
C GLY A 58 -16.71 2.18 7.92
N LEU A 59 -16.79 3.51 7.78
CA LEU A 59 -15.66 4.37 8.17
C LEU A 59 -15.30 4.21 9.64
N GLY A 60 -16.29 4.02 10.53
CA GLY A 60 -16.09 3.79 11.97
C GLY A 60 -15.48 2.44 12.30
N GLU A 61 -15.78 1.40 11.52
CA GLU A 61 -15.39 0.02 11.78
C GLU A 61 -14.08 -0.39 11.12
N ASN A 62 -13.64 0.34 10.09
CA ASN A 62 -12.50 -0.04 9.25
C ASN A 62 -11.33 0.93 9.37
N VAL A 63 -10.85 1.13 10.59
CA VAL A 63 -9.72 2.04 10.90
C VAL A 63 -8.47 1.69 10.09
N GLU A 64 -8.20 0.43 9.85
CA GLU A 64 -7.03 -0.06 9.13
C GLU A 64 -7.13 0.11 7.61
N TYR A 65 -8.33 0.36 7.10
CA TYR A 65 -8.55 0.49 5.65
C TYR A 65 -8.60 1.93 5.17
N PHE A 66 -9.35 2.78 5.88
CA PHE A 66 -9.43 4.20 5.57
C PHE A 66 -8.56 4.97 6.57
N HIS A 67 -7.52 5.62 6.11
CA HIS A 67 -6.58 6.36 6.97
C HIS A 67 -6.16 7.67 6.30
N PRO A 68 -5.95 8.74 7.10
CA PRO A 68 -5.65 10.07 6.57
C PRO A 68 -4.22 10.20 6.05
N THR A 69 -3.33 9.29 6.45
CA THR A 69 -1.93 9.27 6.05
C THR A 69 -1.48 7.85 5.75
N ILE A 70 -0.52 7.73 4.84
CA ILE A 70 0.03 6.42 4.46
C ILE A 70 0.73 5.70 5.61
N THR A 71 1.19 6.42 6.63
CA THR A 71 1.86 5.83 7.79
C THR A 71 0.94 5.02 8.68
N LEU A 72 -0.37 5.24 8.58
CA LEU A 72 -1.39 4.45 9.28
C LEU A 72 -1.85 3.21 8.48
N ASP A 73 -1.44 3.08 7.23
CA ASP A 73 -1.61 1.83 6.48
C ASP A 73 -0.88 0.69 7.19
N ASP A 74 -1.60 -0.38 7.54
CA ASP A 74 -1.05 -1.49 8.34
C ASP A 74 0.18 -2.13 7.67
N ARG A 75 0.20 -2.20 6.35
CA ARG A 75 1.32 -2.72 5.57
C ARG A 75 2.54 -1.82 5.67
N MET A 76 2.36 -0.51 5.47
CA MET A 76 3.45 0.46 5.57
C MET A 76 4.02 0.54 6.99
N ARG A 77 3.14 0.45 7.99
CA ARG A 77 3.55 0.35 9.40
C ARG A 77 4.39 -0.91 9.65
N PHE A 78 3.90 -2.06 9.19
CA PHE A 78 4.60 -3.33 9.34
C PHE A 78 5.98 -3.31 8.67
N ILE A 79 6.06 -2.81 7.42
CA ILE A 79 7.33 -2.67 6.71
C ILE A 79 8.28 -1.74 7.48
N GLY A 80 7.83 -0.55 7.85
CA GLY A 80 8.67 0.46 8.51
C GLY A 80 9.10 0.08 9.93
N THR A 81 8.23 -0.56 10.72
CA THR A 81 8.49 -0.84 12.14
C THR A 81 9.08 -2.22 12.39
N GLN A 82 8.73 -3.22 11.60
CA GLN A 82 9.17 -4.59 11.84
C GLN A 82 10.22 -5.05 10.83
N ILE A 83 9.93 -4.95 9.52
CA ILE A 83 10.88 -5.42 8.50
C ILE A 83 12.13 -4.54 8.48
N ALA A 84 11.96 -3.21 8.35
CA ALA A 84 13.07 -2.27 8.24
C ALA A 84 13.97 -2.23 9.48
N SER A 85 13.45 -2.64 10.64
CA SER A 85 14.15 -2.62 11.93
C SER A 85 14.71 -3.98 12.33
N ALA A 86 14.38 -5.05 11.62
CA ALA A 86 14.87 -6.39 11.95
C ALA A 86 16.36 -6.53 11.58
N PRO A 87 17.14 -7.26 12.39
CA PRO A 87 18.56 -7.52 12.12
C PRO A 87 18.71 -8.59 11.01
N MET A 88 18.29 -8.23 9.81
CA MET A 88 18.31 -9.11 8.64
C MET A 88 19.27 -8.60 7.56
N SER A 89 19.66 -9.49 6.66
CA SER A 89 20.39 -9.11 5.44
C SER A 89 19.54 -8.18 4.57
N MET A 90 20.18 -7.47 3.64
CA MET A 90 19.47 -6.61 2.71
C MET A 90 18.49 -7.39 1.83
N MET A 91 18.86 -8.60 1.39
CA MET A 91 17.98 -9.47 0.63
C MET A 91 16.73 -9.83 1.42
N ASN A 92 16.86 -10.16 2.71
CA ASN A 92 15.77 -10.45 3.59
C ASN A 92 14.84 -9.23 3.81
N VAL A 93 15.43 -8.04 4.04
CA VAL A 93 14.65 -6.79 4.20
C VAL A 93 13.83 -6.49 2.94
N VAL A 94 14.46 -6.50 1.77
CA VAL A 94 13.81 -6.19 0.50
C VAL A 94 12.81 -7.27 0.10
N GLY A 95 13.18 -8.54 0.23
CA GLY A 95 12.32 -9.67 -0.09
C GLY A 95 11.03 -9.66 0.74
N ASN A 96 11.16 -9.48 2.06
CA ASN A 96 10.00 -9.40 2.95
C ASN A 96 9.14 -8.16 2.69
N THR A 97 9.75 -7.02 2.32
CA THR A 97 9.00 -5.84 1.88
C THR A 97 8.15 -6.12 0.65
N PHE A 98 8.72 -6.74 -0.37
CA PHE A 98 7.99 -7.06 -1.60
C PHE A 98 6.89 -8.09 -1.40
N ILE A 99 7.14 -9.18 -0.65
CA ILE A 99 6.07 -10.15 -0.39
C ILE A 99 4.95 -9.57 0.47
N SER A 100 5.24 -8.70 1.45
CA SER A 100 4.20 -7.96 2.17
C SER A 100 3.30 -7.19 1.23
N HIS A 101 3.91 -6.59 0.20
CA HIS A 101 3.19 -5.82 -0.78
C HIS A 101 2.45 -6.71 -1.79
N PHE A 102 3.11 -7.72 -2.35
CA PHE A 102 2.56 -8.59 -3.37
C PHE A 102 1.45 -9.50 -2.85
N TYR A 103 1.48 -9.89 -1.60
CA TYR A 103 0.43 -10.69 -0.96
C TYR A 103 -0.62 -9.85 -0.20
N GLY A 104 -0.44 -8.53 -0.14
CA GLY A 104 -1.42 -7.63 0.45
C GLY A 104 -1.45 -7.62 1.97
N GLY A 105 -0.36 -7.97 2.65
CA GLY A 105 -0.28 -7.84 4.10
C GLY A 105 0.75 -8.72 4.81
N ARG A 106 0.76 -8.64 6.13
CA ARG A 106 1.71 -9.32 7.00
C ARG A 106 1.46 -10.84 7.17
N GLY A 107 0.26 -11.31 6.89
CA GLY A 107 -0.12 -12.71 7.12
C GLY A 107 0.77 -13.73 6.41
N ILE A 108 1.26 -13.40 5.21
CA ILE A 108 2.13 -14.29 4.44
C ILE A 108 3.41 -14.68 5.19
N HIS A 109 4.00 -13.77 5.97
CA HIS A 109 5.25 -14.04 6.70
C HIS A 109 5.05 -15.17 7.71
N PHE A 110 3.97 -15.10 8.50
CA PHE A 110 3.65 -16.10 9.52
C PHE A 110 3.24 -17.43 8.90
N LEU A 111 2.48 -17.40 7.82
CA LEU A 111 2.08 -18.60 7.11
C LEU A 111 3.27 -19.30 6.46
N ALA A 112 4.21 -18.55 5.89
CA ALA A 112 5.38 -19.08 5.19
C ALA A 112 6.45 -19.57 6.19
N SER A 113 6.77 -18.77 7.23
CA SER A 113 7.76 -19.15 8.24
C SER A 113 7.27 -20.27 9.16
N GLY A 114 5.96 -20.45 9.25
CA GLY A 114 5.36 -21.45 10.16
C GLY A 114 5.43 -21.07 11.63
N LYS A 115 5.91 -19.87 11.95
CA LYS A 115 6.00 -19.34 13.31
C LYS A 115 5.58 -17.87 13.34
N ASP A 116 4.91 -17.50 14.42
CA ASP A 116 4.52 -16.12 14.65
C ASP A 116 5.75 -15.23 14.89
N GLY A 117 5.76 -14.05 14.27
CA GLY A 117 6.86 -13.09 14.39
C GLY A 117 8.13 -13.42 13.58
N GLU A 118 8.19 -14.51 12.86
CA GLU A 118 9.33 -14.84 11.99
C GLU A 118 9.10 -14.36 10.55
N PHE A 119 10.19 -13.96 9.90
CA PHE A 119 10.22 -13.54 8.51
C PHE A 119 10.67 -14.69 7.60
N VAL A 120 10.31 -14.58 6.32
CA VAL A 120 10.83 -15.48 5.30
C VAL A 120 12.32 -15.20 5.09
N ASP A 121 13.14 -16.24 5.07
CA ASP A 121 14.58 -16.14 4.82
C ASP A 121 14.86 -16.19 3.31
N PHE A 122 14.99 -15.01 2.71
CA PHE A 122 15.26 -14.85 1.28
C PHE A 122 16.70 -15.17 0.89
N ASP A 123 17.65 -15.15 1.81
CA ASP A 123 19.00 -15.59 1.53
C ASP A 123 19.03 -17.10 1.23
N ARG A 124 18.29 -17.89 2.01
CA ARG A 124 18.16 -19.34 1.75
C ARG A 124 17.43 -19.63 0.44
N PHE A 125 16.43 -18.81 0.08
CA PHE A 125 15.79 -18.93 -1.24
C PHE A 125 16.77 -18.60 -2.38
N ALA A 126 17.56 -17.55 -2.24
CA ALA A 126 18.54 -17.11 -3.23
C ALA A 126 19.72 -18.10 -3.33
N ASP A 127 20.06 -18.79 -2.25
CA ASP A 127 21.05 -19.87 -2.24
C ASP A 127 20.49 -21.21 -2.77
N ASP A 128 19.25 -21.22 -3.26
CA ASP A 128 18.53 -22.41 -3.76
C ASP A 128 18.45 -23.56 -2.73
N ASP A 129 18.31 -23.22 -1.45
CA ASP A 129 18.18 -24.20 -0.37
C ASP A 129 16.85 -24.97 -0.51
N GLN A 130 16.92 -26.13 -1.16
CA GLN A 130 15.77 -26.98 -1.48
C GLN A 130 15.04 -27.50 -0.24
N GLU A 131 15.73 -27.64 0.89
CA GLU A 131 15.11 -28.05 2.15
C GLU A 131 14.22 -26.92 2.70
N TYR A 132 14.73 -25.69 2.69
CA TYR A 132 13.99 -24.51 3.13
C TYR A 132 12.83 -24.19 2.19
N ILE A 133 13.03 -24.26 0.88
CA ILE A 133 11.96 -24.07 -0.10
C ILE A 133 10.82 -25.06 0.13
N ARG A 134 11.16 -26.35 0.37
CA ARG A 134 10.14 -27.37 0.73
C ARG A 134 9.46 -27.10 2.07
N PHE A 135 10.20 -26.62 3.06
CA PHE A 135 9.63 -26.25 4.35
C PHE A 135 8.59 -25.14 4.20
N VAL A 136 8.92 -24.04 3.51
CA VAL A 136 7.99 -22.92 3.25
C VAL A 136 6.78 -23.39 2.42
N ARG A 137 7.02 -24.20 1.37
CA ARG A 137 5.94 -24.79 0.57
C ARG A 137 4.96 -25.57 1.44
N ASN A 138 5.46 -26.47 2.29
CA ASN A 138 4.62 -27.29 3.18
C ASN A 138 3.80 -26.44 4.16
N ASN A 139 4.33 -25.32 4.64
CA ASN A 139 3.59 -24.41 5.50
C ASN A 139 2.46 -23.71 4.74
N LEU A 140 2.74 -23.24 3.52
CA LEU A 140 1.72 -22.63 2.65
C LEU A 140 0.66 -23.66 2.23
N ASP A 141 1.03 -24.91 1.95
CA ASP A 141 0.08 -26.00 1.68
C ASP A 141 -0.86 -26.26 2.88
N LYS A 142 -0.33 -26.24 4.11
CA LYS A 142 -1.14 -26.32 5.32
C LYS A 142 -2.11 -25.15 5.43
N ALA A 143 -1.65 -23.93 5.14
CA ALA A 143 -2.48 -22.74 5.15
C ALA A 143 -3.62 -22.83 4.12
N ILE A 144 -3.32 -23.27 2.89
CA ILE A 144 -4.31 -23.51 1.83
C ILE A 144 -5.35 -24.55 2.27
N LYS A 145 -4.88 -25.70 2.80
CA LYS A 145 -5.75 -26.77 3.28
C LYS A 145 -6.68 -26.30 4.40
N ASN A 146 -6.17 -25.42 5.28
CA ASN A 146 -6.93 -24.84 6.38
C ASN A 146 -7.74 -23.60 5.97
N ARG A 147 -7.81 -23.27 4.66
CA ARG A 147 -8.51 -22.11 4.10
C ARG A 147 -8.07 -20.78 4.71
N GLN A 148 -6.81 -20.70 5.13
CA GLN A 148 -6.26 -19.45 5.63
C GLN A 148 -6.02 -18.49 4.45
N PRO A 149 -6.32 -17.18 4.57
CA PRO A 149 -6.14 -16.24 3.49
C PRO A 149 -4.63 -15.99 3.27
N ILE A 150 -4.14 -16.38 2.10
CA ILE A 150 -2.76 -16.12 1.68
C ILE A 150 -2.66 -14.74 1.03
N TRP A 151 -3.73 -14.30 0.35
CA TRP A 151 -3.79 -13.07 -0.40
C TRP A 151 -4.67 -12.03 0.30
N GLY A 152 -4.27 -10.77 0.25
CA GLY A 152 -5.12 -9.66 0.65
C GLY A 152 -6.37 -9.56 -0.25
N THR A 153 -7.42 -8.96 0.29
CA THR A 153 -8.74 -8.90 -0.37
C THR A 153 -8.87 -7.77 -1.39
N THR A 154 -7.92 -6.84 -1.42
CA THR A 154 -8.04 -5.58 -2.18
C THR A 154 -7.22 -5.54 -3.46
N GLU A 155 -6.42 -6.57 -3.76
CA GLU A 155 -5.43 -6.53 -4.81
C GLU A 155 -5.65 -7.60 -5.90
N LEU A 156 -5.26 -7.24 -7.13
CA LEU A 156 -5.32 -8.14 -8.29
C LEU A 156 -4.02 -8.93 -8.39
N HIS A 157 -3.96 -10.10 -7.77
CA HIS A 157 -2.73 -10.89 -7.66
C HIS A 157 -2.34 -11.67 -8.93
N THR A 158 -3.19 -11.68 -9.96
CA THR A 158 -2.99 -12.53 -11.16
C THR A 158 -1.65 -12.27 -11.85
N SER A 159 -1.20 -11.02 -11.95
CA SER A 159 0.07 -10.69 -12.61
C SER A 159 1.28 -11.19 -11.80
N ILE A 160 1.24 -11.07 -10.49
CA ILE A 160 2.28 -11.54 -9.57
C ILE A 160 2.34 -13.07 -9.55
N GLN A 161 1.19 -13.73 -9.50
CA GLN A 161 1.10 -15.18 -9.61
C GLN A 161 1.69 -15.68 -10.94
N THR A 162 1.38 -14.98 -12.04
CA THR A 162 1.92 -15.29 -13.35
C THR A 162 3.42 -15.09 -13.43
N ALA A 163 3.95 -14.03 -12.81
CA ALA A 163 5.39 -13.77 -12.72
C ALA A 163 6.12 -14.90 -11.99
N GLY A 164 5.70 -15.23 -10.77
CA GLY A 164 6.28 -16.30 -9.96
C GLY A 164 6.21 -17.66 -10.67
N ARG A 165 5.02 -18.03 -11.19
CA ARG A 165 4.86 -19.28 -11.94
C ARG A 165 5.79 -19.37 -13.15
N ASN A 166 5.87 -18.31 -13.96
CA ASN A 166 6.70 -18.33 -15.17
C ASN A 166 8.18 -18.40 -14.83
N PHE A 167 8.61 -17.72 -13.74
CA PHE A 167 9.97 -17.84 -13.23
C PHE A 167 10.29 -19.29 -12.86
N CYS A 168 9.44 -19.94 -12.06
CA CYS A 168 9.68 -21.32 -11.64
C CYS A 168 9.56 -22.33 -12.77
N ARG A 169 8.67 -22.12 -13.75
CA ARG A 169 8.62 -22.93 -14.99
C ARG A 169 9.95 -22.91 -15.72
N GLN A 170 10.56 -21.77 -15.85
CA GLN A 170 11.87 -21.62 -16.49
C GLN A 170 13.00 -22.21 -15.64
N LYS A 171 13.00 -21.90 -14.33
CA LYS A 171 14.00 -22.39 -13.38
C LYS A 171 14.07 -23.92 -13.33
N TYR A 172 12.92 -24.58 -13.30
CA TYR A 172 12.81 -26.02 -13.16
C TYR A 172 12.59 -26.77 -14.49
N ASN A 173 12.59 -26.06 -15.61
CA ASN A 173 12.30 -26.60 -16.95
C ASN A 173 10.98 -27.43 -16.97
N ASP A 174 9.95 -26.92 -16.30
CA ASP A 174 8.64 -27.56 -16.15
C ASP A 174 7.55 -26.64 -16.72
N ALA A 175 7.22 -26.80 -17.98
CA ALA A 175 6.24 -25.98 -18.69
C ALA A 175 4.81 -26.15 -18.15
N ASP A 176 4.51 -27.31 -17.58
CA ASP A 176 3.17 -27.66 -17.09
C ASP A 176 2.97 -27.31 -15.61
N ARG A 177 4.02 -26.81 -14.95
CA ARG A 177 3.96 -26.43 -13.54
C ARG A 177 2.80 -25.49 -13.26
N SER A 178 1.89 -25.91 -12.39
CA SER A 178 0.84 -25.06 -11.85
C SER A 178 1.42 -24.06 -10.86
N PHE A 179 0.75 -22.91 -10.71
CA PHE A 179 1.15 -21.90 -9.73
C PHE A 179 1.05 -22.43 -8.30
N HIS A 180 2.07 -22.10 -7.49
CA HIS A 180 2.05 -22.23 -6.06
C HIS A 180 2.52 -20.93 -5.40
N PRO A 181 1.98 -20.51 -4.24
CA PRO A 181 2.41 -19.24 -3.60
C PRO A 181 3.92 -19.14 -3.38
N VAL A 182 4.62 -20.21 -3.03
CA VAL A 182 6.09 -20.22 -2.87
C VAL A 182 6.82 -19.73 -4.14
N ASP A 183 6.23 -19.86 -5.32
CA ASP A 183 6.84 -19.45 -6.59
C ASP A 183 7.12 -17.93 -6.62
N VAL A 184 6.32 -17.13 -5.90
CA VAL A 184 6.57 -15.69 -5.77
C VAL A 184 7.79 -15.44 -4.88
N CYS A 185 7.98 -16.21 -3.82
CA CYS A 185 9.16 -16.08 -2.96
C CYS A 185 10.44 -16.43 -3.74
N GLU A 186 10.42 -17.50 -4.52
CA GLU A 186 11.56 -17.89 -5.37
C GLU A 186 11.86 -16.82 -6.43
N TRP A 187 10.81 -16.25 -7.03
CA TRP A 187 10.97 -15.18 -8.01
C TRP A 187 11.56 -13.91 -7.38
N VAL A 188 11.07 -13.49 -6.21
CA VAL A 188 11.61 -12.33 -5.49
C VAL A 188 13.06 -12.58 -5.05
N ALA A 189 13.40 -13.79 -4.62
CA ALA A 189 14.77 -14.14 -4.27
C ALA A 189 15.76 -13.99 -5.43
N SER A 190 15.29 -14.22 -6.67
CA SER A 190 16.13 -14.04 -7.87
C SER A 190 16.58 -12.59 -8.10
N PHE A 191 15.98 -11.63 -7.38
CA PHE A 191 16.40 -10.22 -7.46
C PHE A 191 17.81 -9.98 -6.96
N ARG A 192 18.37 -10.88 -6.13
CA ARG A 192 19.78 -10.86 -5.76
C ARG A 192 20.66 -11.17 -6.97
N ASP A 193 20.40 -12.26 -7.64
CA ASP A 193 21.27 -12.82 -8.66
C ASP A 193 21.18 -12.11 -10.02
N ASN A 194 20.03 -11.46 -10.30
CA ASN A 194 19.85 -10.68 -11.52
C ASN A 194 20.30 -9.21 -11.40
N GLY A 195 20.94 -8.84 -10.29
CA GLY A 195 21.45 -7.50 -10.03
C GLY A 195 20.38 -6.44 -9.74
N PHE A 196 19.11 -6.85 -9.59
CA PHE A 196 18.03 -5.90 -9.27
C PHE A 196 18.25 -5.22 -7.93
N LEU A 197 18.66 -5.98 -6.90
CA LEU A 197 18.88 -5.46 -5.55
C LEU A 197 19.93 -4.32 -5.55
N ASP A 198 21.06 -4.53 -6.18
CA ASP A 198 22.13 -3.52 -6.25
C ASP A 198 21.67 -2.28 -7.01
N ARG A 199 20.98 -2.49 -8.14
CA ARG A 199 20.40 -1.39 -8.93
C ARG A 199 19.36 -0.61 -8.14
N MET A 200 18.51 -1.28 -7.36
CA MET A 200 17.50 -0.64 -6.51
C MET A 200 18.15 0.22 -5.42
N LEU A 201 19.20 -0.29 -4.78
CA LEU A 201 19.92 0.45 -3.74
C LEU A 201 20.72 1.64 -4.30
N ALA A 202 21.06 1.61 -5.58
CA ALA A 202 21.71 2.73 -6.30
C ALA A 202 20.71 3.79 -6.79
N CYS A 203 19.38 3.52 -6.77
CA CYS A 203 18.38 4.49 -7.16
C CYS A 203 18.31 5.67 -6.19
N ASN A 204 18.18 6.88 -6.74
CA ASN A 204 18.01 8.10 -5.95
C ASN A 204 16.56 8.63 -5.95
N HIS A 205 15.71 8.10 -6.81
CA HIS A 205 14.33 8.54 -6.97
C HIS A 205 13.35 7.36 -6.97
N MET A 206 12.18 7.55 -6.40
CA MET A 206 11.11 6.53 -6.40
C MET A 206 10.72 6.15 -7.84
N SER A 207 10.74 7.09 -8.78
CA SER A 207 10.48 6.84 -10.21
C SER A 207 11.49 5.88 -10.84
N ASP A 208 12.74 5.85 -10.38
CA ASP A 208 13.75 4.95 -10.91
C ASP A 208 13.54 3.53 -10.36
N ILE A 209 13.18 3.40 -9.08
CA ILE A 209 12.77 2.11 -8.50
C ILE A 209 11.51 1.59 -9.22
N TYR A 210 10.54 2.46 -9.49
CA TYR A 210 9.36 2.09 -10.27
C TYR A 210 9.72 1.54 -11.65
N LYS A 211 10.58 2.25 -12.41
CA LYS A 211 11.04 1.80 -13.73
C LYS A 211 11.73 0.44 -13.62
N LEU A 212 12.61 0.29 -12.64
CA LEU A 212 13.34 -0.95 -12.38
C LEU A 212 12.40 -2.12 -12.05
N LEU A 213 11.36 -1.88 -11.23
CA LEU A 213 10.32 -2.87 -10.95
C LEU A 213 9.52 -3.22 -12.22
N ARG A 214 9.22 -2.24 -13.07
CA ARG A 214 8.51 -2.43 -14.33
C ARG A 214 9.29 -3.25 -15.36
N GLU A 215 10.61 -3.32 -15.26
CA GLU A 215 11.44 -4.22 -16.06
C GLU A 215 11.20 -5.70 -15.68
N GLN A 216 10.74 -5.95 -14.46
CA GLN A 216 10.45 -7.32 -14.02
C GLN A 216 9.16 -7.82 -14.68
N ARG A 217 9.27 -8.93 -15.39
CA ARG A 217 8.13 -9.52 -16.12
C ARG A 217 6.98 -9.82 -15.15
N GLY A 218 5.82 -9.24 -15.40
CA GLY A 218 4.60 -9.44 -14.60
C GLY A 218 4.34 -8.33 -13.58
N ILE A 219 5.27 -7.39 -13.37
CA ILE A 219 4.99 -6.19 -12.55
C ILE A 219 4.35 -5.12 -13.44
N GLY A 220 3.04 -4.91 -13.25
CA GLY A 220 2.25 -3.83 -13.84
C GLY A 220 2.47 -2.49 -13.14
N GLU A 221 1.81 -1.44 -13.64
CA GLU A 221 1.91 -0.08 -13.07
C GLU A 221 1.57 -0.03 -11.58
N TYR A 222 0.47 -0.66 -11.21
CA TYR A 222 0.03 -0.73 -9.82
C TYR A 222 1.11 -1.31 -8.90
N TYR A 223 1.56 -2.54 -9.16
CA TYR A 223 2.57 -3.17 -8.30
C TYR A 223 3.95 -2.51 -8.38
N GLY A 224 4.31 -1.95 -9.54
CA GLY A 224 5.55 -1.18 -9.66
C GLY A 224 5.52 0.08 -8.81
N PHE A 225 4.42 0.82 -8.84
CA PHE A 225 4.27 2.05 -8.08
C PHE A 225 4.21 1.79 -6.56
N HIS A 226 3.35 0.89 -6.14
CA HIS A 226 3.21 0.55 -4.73
C HIS A 226 4.46 -0.15 -4.17
N GLY A 227 5.12 -0.99 -4.95
CA GLY A 227 6.40 -1.61 -4.58
C GLY A 227 7.51 -0.59 -4.39
N ALA A 228 7.61 0.41 -5.29
CA ALA A 228 8.54 1.52 -5.15
C ALA A 228 8.23 2.36 -3.89
N ALA A 229 6.96 2.66 -3.65
CA ALA A 229 6.54 3.37 -2.45
C ALA A 229 6.83 2.58 -1.16
N SER A 230 6.58 1.27 -1.15
CA SER A 230 6.86 0.42 0.01
C SER A 230 8.37 0.31 0.32
N SER A 231 9.20 0.21 -0.72
CA SER A 231 10.66 0.21 -0.52
C SER A 231 11.20 1.54 0.00
N SER A 232 10.44 2.63 -0.21
CA SER A 232 10.87 3.97 0.20
C SER A 232 10.95 4.17 1.70
N VAL A 233 10.22 3.42 2.48
CA VAL A 233 10.28 3.51 3.94
C VAL A 233 11.46 2.74 4.52
N LEU A 234 12.22 2.03 3.69
CA LEU A 234 13.43 1.34 4.11
C LEU A 234 14.57 2.34 4.36
N PRO A 235 15.26 2.28 5.52
CA PRO A 235 16.37 3.19 5.85
C PRO A 235 17.52 3.16 4.84
N GLN A 236 17.66 2.06 4.15
CA GLN A 236 18.75 1.80 3.21
C GLN A 236 18.49 2.42 1.83
N VAL A 237 17.23 2.74 1.54
CA VAL A 237 16.84 3.34 0.26
C VAL A 237 16.88 4.85 0.39
N LYS A 238 17.73 5.52 -0.38
CA LYS A 238 17.91 6.96 -0.33
C LYS A 238 17.12 7.63 -1.43
N TYR A 239 16.26 8.59 -1.05
CA TYR A 239 15.54 9.38 -2.03
C TYR A 239 15.94 10.83 -2.05
N HIS A 240 15.76 11.44 -3.23
CA HIS A 240 15.57 12.86 -3.35
C HIS A 240 14.06 13.18 -3.29
N HIS A 241 13.67 14.02 -2.36
CA HIS A 241 12.27 14.29 -1.97
C HIS A 241 11.53 15.26 -2.89
N ASP A 242 12.21 15.95 -3.75
CA ASP A 242 11.72 17.04 -4.61
C ASP A 242 11.11 16.56 -5.94
N GLN A 243 11.12 15.26 -6.19
CA GLN A 243 10.62 14.71 -7.44
C GLN A 243 9.11 14.45 -7.39
N ARG A 244 8.37 15.09 -8.30
CA ARG A 244 6.98 14.74 -8.58
C ARG A 244 6.94 13.40 -9.30
N PHE A 245 6.37 12.42 -8.62
CA PHE A 245 6.11 11.11 -9.22
C PHE A 245 4.91 10.44 -8.56
N VAL A 246 3.93 10.04 -9.37
CA VAL A 246 2.79 9.23 -8.97
C VAL A 246 2.25 8.46 -10.18
N ALA A 247 1.72 7.27 -9.94
CA ALA A 247 0.98 6.50 -10.92
C ALA A 247 -0.40 6.17 -10.35
N PRO A 248 -1.48 6.87 -10.77
CA PRO A 248 -2.81 6.71 -10.19
C PRO A 248 -3.34 5.29 -10.37
N GLY A 249 -3.69 4.64 -9.27
CA GLY A 249 -4.36 3.33 -9.27
C GLY A 249 -5.85 3.43 -9.62
N PRO A 250 -6.54 2.28 -9.82
CA PRO A 250 -7.92 2.26 -10.28
C PRO A 250 -8.90 3.08 -9.43
N GLY A 251 -8.74 3.07 -8.11
CA GLY A 251 -9.60 3.84 -7.21
C GLY A 251 -9.36 5.35 -7.32
N ALA A 252 -8.10 5.79 -7.43
CA ALA A 252 -7.76 7.18 -7.66
C ALA A 252 -8.25 7.65 -9.05
N VAL A 253 -8.06 6.83 -10.08
CA VAL A 253 -8.60 7.07 -11.44
C VAL A 253 -10.12 7.28 -11.40
N TYR A 254 -10.84 6.45 -10.65
CA TYR A 254 -12.29 6.61 -10.47
C TYR A 254 -12.65 7.95 -9.81
N THR A 255 -12.00 8.29 -8.70
CA THR A 255 -12.21 9.57 -8.00
C THR A 255 -11.91 10.77 -8.90
N ILE A 256 -10.78 10.76 -9.60
CA ILE A 256 -10.39 11.85 -10.50
C ILE A 256 -11.39 11.99 -11.63
N SER A 257 -11.87 10.90 -12.23
CA SER A 257 -12.87 10.93 -13.31
C SER A 257 -14.21 11.53 -12.88
N LEU A 258 -14.57 11.44 -11.59
CA LEU A 258 -15.78 12.06 -11.05
C LEU A 258 -15.57 13.54 -10.67
N LEU A 259 -14.37 13.89 -10.21
CA LEU A 259 -14.02 15.27 -9.88
C LEU A 259 -13.81 16.12 -11.14
N TRP A 260 -13.21 15.56 -12.17
CA TRP A 260 -12.88 16.22 -13.45
C TRP A 260 -13.32 15.33 -14.63
N PRO A 261 -14.63 15.28 -14.93
CA PRO A 261 -15.16 14.35 -15.94
C PRO A 261 -14.61 14.58 -17.36
N ASP A 262 -14.19 15.81 -17.65
CA ASP A 262 -13.66 16.17 -18.98
C ASP A 262 -12.13 16.10 -19.08
N ALA A 263 -11.44 15.76 -17.99
CA ALA A 263 -9.98 15.69 -17.98
C ALA A 263 -9.45 14.45 -18.74
N PRO A 264 -8.42 14.62 -19.58
CA PRO A 264 -7.79 13.51 -20.26
C PRO A 264 -7.15 12.52 -19.26
N LYS A 265 -7.44 11.23 -19.36
CA LYS A 265 -6.90 10.20 -18.44
C LYS A 265 -5.37 10.19 -18.36
N LYS A 266 -4.68 10.53 -19.44
CA LYS A 266 -3.21 10.62 -19.48
C LYS A 266 -2.60 11.70 -18.58
N LEU A 267 -3.44 12.59 -18.02
CA LEU A 267 -3.03 13.69 -17.14
C LEU A 267 -3.48 13.48 -15.69
N TYR A 268 -3.96 12.28 -15.32
CA TYR A 268 -4.48 12.03 -13.98
C TYR A 268 -3.41 12.07 -12.87
N ASP A 269 -2.14 11.90 -13.22
CA ASP A 269 -1.03 12.19 -12.32
C ASP A 269 -0.96 13.69 -11.96
N GLU A 270 -1.20 14.59 -12.92
CA GLU A 270 -1.28 16.05 -12.66
C GLU A 270 -2.42 16.39 -11.69
N ALA A 271 -3.56 15.67 -11.75
CA ALA A 271 -4.65 15.85 -10.79
C ALA A 271 -4.21 15.57 -9.35
N ILE A 272 -3.41 14.53 -9.13
CA ILE A 272 -2.86 14.19 -7.81
C ILE A 272 -1.89 15.29 -7.35
N TYR A 273 -1.04 15.79 -8.24
CA TYR A 273 -0.15 16.92 -7.92
C TYR A 273 -0.94 18.16 -7.56
N PHE A 274 -1.94 18.51 -8.37
CA PHE A 274 -2.82 19.66 -8.14
C PHE A 274 -3.55 19.54 -6.80
N MET A 275 -4.18 18.39 -6.50
CA MET A 275 -4.85 18.17 -5.23
C MET A 275 -3.91 18.33 -4.04
N ARG A 276 -2.69 17.83 -4.14
CA ARG A 276 -1.71 17.94 -3.06
C ARG A 276 -1.21 19.34 -2.84
N GLU A 277 -0.93 20.06 -3.93
CA GLU A 277 -0.30 21.37 -3.87
C GLU A 277 -1.28 22.49 -3.58
N ASN A 278 -2.56 22.30 -3.93
CA ASN A 278 -3.64 23.27 -3.73
C ASN A 278 -4.70 22.79 -2.73
N ALA A 279 -4.38 21.82 -1.86
CA ALA A 279 -5.33 21.14 -0.99
C ALA A 279 -6.15 22.11 -0.11
N GLU A 280 -5.54 23.16 0.40
CA GLU A 280 -6.22 24.20 1.19
C GLU A 280 -7.11 25.09 0.31
N GLU A 281 -6.60 25.54 -0.84
CA GLU A 281 -7.32 26.42 -1.77
C GLU A 281 -8.59 25.76 -2.32
N ILE A 282 -8.50 24.49 -2.73
CA ILE A 282 -9.65 23.71 -3.21
C ILE A 282 -10.56 23.22 -2.10
N GLY A 283 -10.21 23.49 -0.84
CA GLY A 283 -10.98 23.13 0.34
C GLY A 283 -10.88 21.67 0.75
N LEU A 284 -9.98 20.87 0.17
CA LEU A 284 -9.81 19.45 0.50
C LEU A 284 -9.38 19.24 1.96
N THR A 285 -8.51 20.10 2.48
CA THR A 285 -8.03 20.05 3.87
C THR A 285 -8.71 21.04 4.79
N LYS A 286 -9.77 21.70 4.35
CA LYS A 286 -10.48 22.72 5.15
C LYS A 286 -11.03 22.15 6.43
N GLY A 287 -10.60 22.70 7.57
CA GLY A 287 -11.03 22.27 8.91
C GLY A 287 -10.43 20.93 9.36
N VAL A 288 -9.50 20.33 8.61
CA VAL A 288 -8.80 19.11 9.01
C VAL A 288 -7.62 19.51 9.90
N GLU A 289 -7.71 19.16 11.17
CA GLU A 289 -6.60 19.30 12.10
C GLU A 289 -5.76 18.03 12.08
N PHE A 290 -4.61 18.10 11.43
CA PHE A 290 -3.66 17.00 11.43
C PHE A 290 -2.83 17.05 12.72
N HIS A 291 -2.84 15.95 13.47
CA HIS A 291 -2.01 15.77 14.65
C HIS A 291 -0.80 14.90 14.30
N PRO A 292 0.36 15.48 13.95
CA PRO A 292 1.54 14.69 13.53
C PRO A 292 1.89 13.58 14.53
N SER A 293 1.72 13.85 15.83
CA SER A 293 1.97 12.87 16.89
C SER A 293 1.04 11.66 16.82
N ALA A 294 -0.21 11.82 16.34
CA ALA A 294 -1.16 10.70 16.15
C ALA A 294 -0.72 9.73 15.05
N TYR A 295 0.15 10.18 14.15
CA TYR A 295 0.65 9.42 13.02
C TYR A 295 2.09 8.96 13.21
N ASN A 296 2.73 9.39 14.33
CA ASN A 296 4.12 9.09 14.60
C ASN A 296 4.29 7.65 15.08
N ILE A 297 5.02 6.90 14.28
CA ILE A 297 5.48 5.57 14.63
C ILE A 297 6.99 5.66 14.76
N LYS A 298 7.50 5.45 15.98
CA LYS A 298 8.94 5.42 16.22
C LYS A 298 9.54 4.19 15.56
N LEU A 299 10.53 4.43 14.72
CA LEU A 299 11.37 3.40 14.17
C LEU A 299 12.47 3.01 15.19
N ARG A 300 13.12 1.88 14.95
CA ARG A 300 14.17 1.37 15.83
C ARG A 300 15.38 2.31 15.95
N ASP A 301 15.67 3.09 14.92
CA ASP A 301 16.72 4.11 14.89
C ASP A 301 16.33 5.42 15.60
N GLY A 302 15.14 5.46 16.21
CA GLY A 302 14.58 6.63 16.91
C GLY A 302 13.94 7.67 16.00
N SER A 303 14.03 7.54 14.68
CA SER A 303 13.33 8.39 13.72
C SER A 303 11.83 8.10 13.70
N ASN A 304 11.05 9.04 13.16
CA ASN A 304 9.60 8.88 12.99
C ASN A 304 9.26 8.51 11.56
N LEU A 305 8.49 7.44 11.38
CA LEU A 305 8.03 7.01 10.06
C LEU A 305 7.25 8.11 9.33
N PHE A 306 6.42 8.87 10.06
CA PHE A 306 5.64 9.96 9.49
C PHE A 306 6.54 11.08 8.95
N GLU A 307 7.46 11.57 9.75
CA GLU A 307 8.41 12.63 9.34
C GLU A 307 9.24 12.19 8.14
N ARG A 308 9.70 10.94 8.17
CA ARG A 308 10.49 10.35 7.10
C ARG A 308 9.70 10.19 5.80
N SER A 309 8.41 9.86 5.88
CA SER A 309 7.55 9.61 4.72
C SER A 309 6.87 10.86 4.16
N GLN A 310 6.74 11.93 4.95
CA GLN A 310 5.97 13.11 4.56
C GLN A 310 6.44 13.74 3.25
N ASP A 311 7.75 13.90 3.09
CA ASP A 311 8.29 14.53 1.88
C ASP A 311 8.41 13.53 0.72
N SER A 312 8.82 12.29 1.01
CA SER A 312 9.03 11.28 -0.02
C SER A 312 7.74 10.69 -0.56
N LEU A 313 6.68 10.63 0.26
CA LEU A 313 5.43 9.96 -0.09
C LEU A 313 4.23 10.92 -0.18
N LYS A 314 4.45 12.23 -0.25
CA LYS A 314 3.36 13.21 -0.27
C LYS A 314 2.34 13.00 -1.39
N TYR A 315 2.79 12.68 -2.59
CA TYR A 315 1.90 12.41 -3.73
C TYR A 315 1.32 11.01 -3.66
N TYR A 316 2.09 10.03 -3.19
CA TYR A 316 1.59 8.69 -2.91
C TYR A 316 0.47 8.71 -1.87
N GLY A 317 0.65 9.46 -0.77
CA GLY A 317 -0.40 9.63 0.23
C GLY A 317 -1.69 10.22 -0.33
N THR A 318 -1.58 11.21 -1.23
CA THR A 318 -2.74 11.81 -1.91
C THR A 318 -3.39 10.83 -2.89
N GLU A 319 -2.61 10.01 -3.60
CA GLU A 319 -3.11 8.95 -4.46
C GLU A 319 -3.90 7.92 -3.66
N VAL A 320 -3.32 7.40 -2.57
CA VAL A 320 -3.97 6.42 -1.69
C VAL A 320 -5.26 6.98 -1.08
N LEU A 321 -5.24 8.23 -0.61
CA LEU A 321 -6.44 8.90 -0.10
C LEU A 321 -7.53 9.02 -1.18
N SER A 322 -7.15 9.38 -2.41
CA SER A 322 -8.08 9.44 -3.55
C SER A 322 -8.62 8.05 -3.90
N CYS A 323 -7.78 7.02 -3.85
CA CYS A 323 -8.18 5.64 -4.05
C CYS A 323 -9.20 5.19 -2.99
N GLN A 324 -8.94 5.50 -1.72
CA GLN A 324 -9.83 5.16 -0.61
C GLN A 324 -11.17 5.89 -0.72
N PHE A 325 -11.18 7.16 -1.11
CA PHE A 325 -12.41 7.89 -1.36
C PHE A 325 -13.22 7.28 -2.51
N GLY A 326 -12.57 6.89 -3.60
CA GLY A 326 -13.22 6.14 -4.68
C GLY A 326 -13.87 4.83 -4.23
N VAL A 327 -13.19 4.09 -3.36
CA VAL A 327 -13.77 2.88 -2.75
C VAL A 327 -14.96 3.21 -1.84
N TYR A 328 -14.86 4.28 -1.04
CA TYR A 328 -15.96 4.77 -0.22
C TYR A 328 -17.20 5.10 -1.06
N LEU A 329 -17.04 5.82 -2.17
CA LEU A 329 -18.14 6.15 -3.08
C LEU A 329 -18.80 4.89 -3.65
N GLN A 330 -17.99 3.91 -4.11
CA GLN A 330 -18.51 2.64 -4.63
C GLN A 330 -19.28 1.84 -3.58
N ILE A 331 -18.81 1.82 -2.32
CA ILE A 331 -19.49 1.14 -1.23
C ILE A 331 -20.83 1.83 -0.90
N ARG A 332 -20.84 3.16 -0.93
CA ARG A 332 -22.04 3.96 -0.72
C ARG A 332 -23.12 3.66 -1.77
N GLU A 333 -22.71 3.48 -3.03
CA GLU A 333 -23.62 3.21 -4.14
C GLU A 333 -24.11 1.75 -4.18
N ASP A 334 -23.31 0.81 -3.65
CA ASP A 334 -23.64 -0.63 -3.62
C ASP A 334 -23.51 -1.22 -2.21
N ALA A 335 -24.60 -1.21 -1.44
CA ALA A 335 -24.63 -1.80 -0.10
C ALA A 335 -24.30 -3.31 -0.08
N LYS A 336 -24.53 -4.05 -1.18
CA LYS A 336 -24.15 -5.48 -1.31
C LYS A 336 -22.64 -5.64 -1.48
N ALA A 337 -21.99 -4.68 -2.14
CA ALA A 337 -20.54 -4.65 -2.22
C ALA A 337 -19.92 -4.38 -0.83
N CYS A 338 -20.55 -3.51 -0.04
CA CYS A 338 -20.17 -3.25 1.35
C CYS A 338 -20.24 -4.54 2.19
N ALA A 339 -21.36 -5.22 2.19
CA ALA A 339 -21.55 -6.46 2.95
C ALA A 339 -20.54 -7.55 2.56
N ARG A 340 -20.23 -7.72 1.27
CA ARG A 340 -19.23 -8.68 0.79
C ARG A 340 -17.81 -8.33 1.26
N ARG A 341 -17.45 -7.05 1.25
CA ARG A 341 -16.14 -6.59 1.72
C ARG A 341 -16.01 -6.71 3.25
N GLN A 342 -17.07 -6.45 4.01
CA GLN A 342 -17.09 -6.64 5.46
C GLN A 342 -16.95 -8.12 5.84
N VAL A 343 -17.66 -9.02 5.19
CA VAL A 343 -17.55 -10.47 5.44
C VAL A 343 -16.12 -10.97 5.15
N ALA A 344 -15.53 -10.56 4.04
CA ALA A 344 -14.16 -10.92 3.70
C ALA A 344 -13.14 -10.42 4.76
N ARG A 345 -13.37 -9.22 5.33
CA ARG A 345 -12.51 -8.64 6.37
C ARG A 345 -12.67 -9.29 7.73
N VAL A 346 -13.91 -9.54 8.17
CA VAL A 346 -14.17 -10.26 9.42
C VAL A 346 -13.51 -11.64 9.40
N GLN A 347 -13.53 -12.32 8.25
CA GLN A 347 -12.81 -13.57 8.07
C GLN A 347 -11.29 -13.39 8.17
N GLN A 348 -10.75 -12.30 7.65
CA GLN A 348 -9.33 -11.99 7.70
C GLN A 348 -8.87 -11.58 9.11
N THR A 349 -9.64 -10.71 9.79
CA THR A 349 -9.36 -10.26 11.15
C THR A 349 -9.49 -11.40 12.16
N ASN A 350 -10.53 -12.24 12.07
CA ASN A 350 -10.70 -13.40 12.94
C ASN A 350 -9.58 -14.43 12.75
N THR A 351 -9.05 -14.56 11.54
CA THR A 351 -7.90 -15.42 11.29
C THR A 351 -6.63 -14.86 11.93
N LEU A 352 -6.41 -13.54 11.87
CA LEU A 352 -5.26 -12.86 12.48
C LEU A 352 -5.34 -12.83 14.01
N THR A 353 -6.53 -12.61 14.60
CA THR A 353 -6.73 -12.62 16.06
C THR A 353 -6.47 -14.00 16.65
N ASN A 354 -6.83 -15.06 15.94
CA ASN A 354 -6.54 -16.42 16.36
C ASN A 354 -5.05 -16.82 16.26
N PHE A 355 -4.22 -15.98 15.64
CA PHE A 355 -2.76 -16.14 15.62
C PHE A 355 -2.04 -15.30 16.69
N LEU A 356 -2.74 -14.34 17.31
CA LEU A 356 -2.19 -13.42 18.33
C LEU A 356 -2.61 -13.80 19.77
N THR A 357 -3.47 -14.79 19.94
CA THR A 357 -3.84 -15.42 21.21
C THR A 357 -3.28 -16.83 21.31
#